data_12661ce7792994779afdcc82bd08a591
#
_entry.id   12661ce7792994779afdcc82bd08a591
#
_cell.length_a   1.000
_cell.length_b   1.000
_cell.length_c   1.000
_cell.angle_alpha   90.00
_cell.angle_beta   90.00
_cell.angle_gamma   90.00
#
_symmetry.space_group_name_H-M   'P 1'
#
loop_
_entity.id
_entity.type
_entity.pdbx_description
1 polymer ?
#
loop_
_entity_poly.entity_id
_entity_poly.type
_entity_poly.pdbx_seq_one_letter_code
_entity_poly.pdbx_strand_id
1 'polypeptide(L)'
;MKRMIIAGTIFLLTAIGIGSAVAQPPVPYGPVPPPRYEPVPAPRHGYYWEPGHWHWNGNRYVWFNGRYVGGPPRPGPYVPGHWQWNGVRYIWAPAHWG
;
A
#
# COMPACT_ATOMS: atom_id res chain seq x y z
N MET A 1 48.02 11.83 14.26
CA MET A 1 47.29 11.86 14.14
C MET A 1 46.56 11.19 13.86
N LYS A 2 46.54 10.95 13.88
CA LYS A 2 45.73 10.50 13.61
C LYS A 2 44.70 10.37 13.14
N ARG A 3 44.47 10.54 12.92
CA ARG A 3 43.44 10.55 12.56
C ARG A 3 42.86 10.31 11.60
N MET A 4 42.79 10.31 11.28
CA MET A 4 42.08 10.28 10.43
C MET A 4 41.69 9.40 9.89
N ILE A 5 41.82 9.07 9.72
CA ILE A 5 41.45 8.37 9.12
C ILE A 5 40.57 7.72 9.19
N ILE A 6 40.23 7.71 9.49
CA ILE A 6 39.29 7.31 9.60
C ILE A 6 38.37 7.45 9.04
N ALA A 7 38.39 8.00 8.93
CA ALA A 7 37.50 8.45 8.45
C ALA A 7 37.07 7.85 7.47
N GLY A 8 37.15 7.96 6.94
CA GLY A 8 36.62 7.69 5.90
C GLY A 8 36.24 6.45 5.78
N THR A 9 36.46 6.10 5.81
CA THR A 9 36.24 5.04 5.63
C THR A 9 35.12 4.60 5.85
N ILE A 10 34.69 5.01 6.10
CA ILE A 10 33.73 4.69 6.38
C ILE A 10 32.76 4.82 5.71
N PHE A 11 32.54 5.35 5.33
CA PHE A 11 31.54 5.61 4.72
C PHE A 11 31.46 5.02 3.67
N LEU A 12 31.90 4.78 3.23
CA LEU A 12 31.81 4.36 2.18
C LEU A 12 31.08 3.28 2.23
N LEU A 13 31.05 2.69 2.84
CA LEU A 13 30.37 1.72 2.94
C LEU A 13 29.11 1.90 2.81
N THR A 14 28.82 2.71 3.10
CA THR A 14 27.62 3.13 3.02
C THR A 14 27.15 3.05 1.73
N ALA A 15 27.75 3.62 1.06
CA ALA A 15 27.33 3.76 -0.25
C ALA A 15 27.04 2.47 -0.82
N ILE A 16 27.70 1.61 -0.43
CA ILE A 16 27.54 0.43 -0.86
C ILE A 16 26.25 -0.11 -0.75
N GLY A 17 25.80 -0.15 0.36
CA GLY A 17 24.54 -0.73 0.56
C GLY A 17 23.54 -0.19 -0.36
N ILE A 18 23.68 0.99 -0.67
CA ILE A 18 22.78 1.61 -1.48
C ILE A 18 22.75 1.05 -2.81
N GLY A 19 23.82 0.98 -3.40
CA GLY A 19 23.86 0.54 -4.74
C GLY A 19 23.29 -0.83 -4.92
N SER A 20 23.32 -1.60 -3.90
CA SER A 20 22.85 -2.94 -4.04
C SER A 20 21.35 -3.05 -3.98
N ALA A 21 20.69 -2.04 -3.57
CA ALA A 21 19.26 -2.12 -3.51
C ALA A 21 18.70 -2.14 -4.92
N VAL A 22 18.13 -3.24 -5.27
CA VAL A 22 17.50 -3.36 -6.56
C VAL A 22 16.13 -2.77 -6.48
N ALA A 23 15.96 -1.67 -7.10
CA ALA A 23 14.69 -1.02 -7.07
C ALA A 23 13.71 -1.75 -7.95
N GLN A 24 12.49 -1.85 -7.49
CA GLN A 24 11.40 -2.25 -8.34
C GLN A 24 11.16 -1.15 -9.38
N PRO A 25 10.74 -1.50 -10.57
CA PRO A 25 10.36 -0.47 -11.53
C PRO A 25 9.22 0.38 -10.99
N PRO A 26 9.10 1.62 -11.44
CA PRO A 26 7.94 2.43 -11.04
C PRO A 26 6.64 1.79 -11.51
N VAL A 27 5.57 2.01 -10.76
CA VAL A 27 4.24 1.54 -11.14
C VAL A 27 3.82 2.30 -12.40
N PRO A 28 3.50 1.60 -13.47
CA PRO A 28 3.24 2.26 -14.76
C PRO A 28 1.94 3.04 -14.82
N TYR A 29 1.03 2.79 -13.89
CA TYR A 29 -0.29 3.41 -13.93
C TYR A 29 -0.45 4.56 -12.94
N GLY A 30 0.65 5.00 -12.36
CA GLY A 30 0.61 6.04 -11.35
C GLY A 30 0.19 5.50 -9.98
N PRO A 31 0.35 6.31 -8.95
CA PRO A 31 0.03 5.86 -7.59
C PRO A 31 -1.48 5.78 -7.37
N VAL A 32 -1.86 4.92 -6.45
CA VAL A 32 -3.27 4.87 -6.03
C VAL A 32 -3.62 6.21 -5.40
N PRO A 33 -4.73 6.83 -5.78
CA PRO A 33 -5.11 8.11 -5.17
C PRO A 33 -5.34 7.97 -3.67
N PRO A 34 -5.22 9.07 -2.92
CA PRO A 34 -5.55 9.02 -1.50
C PRO A 34 -7.01 8.65 -1.28
N PRO A 35 -7.33 7.95 -0.21
CA PRO A 35 -8.71 7.59 0.07
C PRO A 35 -9.59 8.82 0.21
N ARG A 36 -10.81 8.73 -0.25
CA ARG A 36 -11.79 9.79 -0.05
C ARG A 36 -12.30 9.74 1.37
N TYR A 37 -12.54 10.90 1.95
CA TYR A 37 -13.13 10.96 3.27
C TYR A 37 -14.60 10.56 3.19
N GLU A 38 -15.00 9.63 4.04
CA GLU A 38 -16.38 9.26 4.23
C GLU A 38 -16.61 9.10 5.72
N PRO A 39 -17.60 9.80 6.28
CA PRO A 39 -17.90 9.59 7.69
C PRO A 39 -18.42 8.18 7.89
N VAL A 40 -17.89 7.52 8.92
CA VAL A 40 -18.37 6.18 9.26
C VAL A 40 -19.73 6.33 9.92
N PRO A 41 -20.77 5.68 9.40
CA PRO A 41 -22.10 5.82 10.00
C PRO A 41 -22.22 5.07 11.32
N ALA A 42 -23.31 5.32 12.02
CA ALA A 42 -23.57 4.65 13.28
C ALA A 42 -23.64 3.12 13.07
N PRO A 43 -23.26 2.35 14.09
CA PRO A 43 -23.36 0.90 13.99
C PRO A 43 -24.78 0.45 13.66
N ARG A 44 -24.90 -0.62 12.93
CA ARG A 44 -26.17 -1.18 12.54
C ARG A 44 -26.19 -2.66 12.89
N HIS A 45 -27.15 -3.06 13.69
CA HIS A 45 -27.24 -4.43 14.17
C HIS A 45 -27.34 -5.42 13.01
N GLY A 46 -26.52 -6.46 13.06
CA GLY A 46 -26.51 -7.47 12.02
C GLY A 46 -25.68 -7.12 10.79
N TYR A 47 -25.02 -5.96 10.80
CA TYR A 47 -24.20 -5.50 9.68
C TYR A 47 -22.85 -5.04 10.16
N TYR A 48 -21.88 -5.06 9.27
CA TYR A 48 -20.60 -4.40 9.50
C TYR A 48 -20.34 -3.40 8.39
N TRP A 49 -19.53 -2.41 8.69
CA TRP A 49 -19.20 -1.37 7.73
C TRP A 49 -17.98 -1.77 6.92
N GLU A 50 -18.12 -1.76 5.60
CA GLU A 50 -17.00 -1.95 4.69
C GLU A 50 -16.59 -0.59 4.17
N PRO A 51 -15.34 -0.15 4.40
CA PRO A 51 -14.92 1.20 4.01
C PRO A 51 -14.91 1.36 2.51
N GLY A 52 -15.06 2.60 2.06
CA GLY A 52 -14.84 2.94 0.67
C GLY A 52 -13.40 2.68 0.27
N HIS A 53 -13.18 2.39 -0.97
CA HIS A 53 -11.87 2.04 -1.45
C HIS A 53 -11.72 2.26 -2.94
N TRP A 54 -10.46 2.41 -3.37
CA TRP A 54 -10.13 2.47 -4.79
C TRP A 54 -9.97 1.08 -5.35
N HIS A 55 -10.45 0.92 -6.58
CA HIS A 55 -10.30 -0.30 -7.34
C HIS A 55 -9.72 0.03 -8.71
N TRP A 56 -8.84 -0.82 -9.20
CA TRP A 56 -8.30 -0.70 -10.55
C TRP A 56 -9.13 -1.60 -11.48
N ASN A 57 -9.75 -0.99 -12.49
CA ASN A 57 -10.63 -1.74 -13.37
C ASN A 57 -9.96 -2.23 -14.66
N GLY A 58 -8.65 -2.07 -14.76
CA GLY A 58 -7.89 -2.40 -15.96
C GLY A 58 -7.49 -1.19 -16.77
N ASN A 59 -8.13 -0.05 -16.53
CA ASN A 59 -7.84 1.19 -17.23
C ASN A 59 -7.63 2.37 -16.32
N ARG A 60 -8.32 2.43 -15.20
CA ARG A 60 -8.27 3.58 -14.30
C ARG A 60 -8.72 3.19 -12.91
N TYR A 61 -8.45 4.08 -11.97
CA TYR A 61 -8.95 3.91 -10.61
C TYR A 61 -10.40 4.33 -10.52
N VAL A 62 -11.20 3.51 -9.85
CA VAL A 62 -12.61 3.76 -9.64
C VAL A 62 -12.87 3.73 -8.14
N TRP A 63 -13.62 4.68 -7.62
CA TRP A 63 -13.95 4.72 -6.21
C TRP A 63 -15.25 3.94 -5.95
N PHE A 64 -15.19 3.04 -4.97
CA PHE A 64 -16.37 2.35 -4.45
C PHE A 64 -16.68 2.92 -3.08
N ASN A 65 -17.87 3.44 -2.90
CA ASN A 65 -18.28 3.99 -1.61
C ASN A 65 -18.36 2.93 -0.54
N GLY A 66 -18.14 3.34 0.71
CA GLY A 66 -18.36 2.46 1.84
C GLY A 66 -19.81 2.01 1.91
N ARG A 67 -20.05 0.87 2.52
CA ARG A 67 -21.38 0.29 2.58
C ARG A 67 -21.53 -0.64 3.77
N TYR A 68 -22.76 -0.85 4.20
CA TYR A 68 -23.06 -1.89 5.17
C TYR A 68 -23.12 -3.24 4.47
N VAL A 69 -22.53 -4.23 5.10
CA VAL A 69 -22.56 -5.61 4.63
C VAL A 69 -23.17 -6.46 5.72
N GLY A 70 -24.12 -7.31 5.36
CA GLY A 70 -24.78 -8.17 6.34
C GLY A 70 -23.86 -9.25 6.86
N GLY A 71 -24.01 -9.57 8.14
CA GLY A 71 -23.27 -10.64 8.79
C GLY A 71 -22.33 -10.12 9.86
N PRO A 72 -21.57 -11.04 10.49
CA PRO A 72 -20.63 -10.64 11.52
C PRO A 72 -19.44 -9.89 10.93
N PRO A 73 -18.79 -9.01 11.71
CA PRO A 73 -17.61 -8.32 11.24
C PRO A 73 -16.52 -9.28 10.77
N ARG A 74 -15.83 -8.90 9.72
CA ARG A 74 -14.70 -9.68 9.23
C ARG A 74 -13.52 -9.53 10.16
N PRO A 75 -12.74 -10.59 10.37
CA PRO A 75 -11.54 -10.51 11.19
C PRO A 75 -10.43 -9.78 10.45
N GLY A 76 -9.51 -9.23 11.24
CA GLY A 76 -8.32 -8.60 10.70
C GLY A 76 -8.55 -7.19 10.20
N PRO A 77 -7.49 -6.50 9.84
CA PRO A 77 -7.60 -5.14 9.31
C PRO A 77 -8.09 -5.15 7.87
N TYR A 78 -8.65 -4.03 7.46
CA TYR A 78 -9.01 -3.84 6.07
C TYR A 78 -7.77 -3.38 5.31
N VAL A 79 -7.40 -4.11 4.26
CA VAL A 79 -6.23 -3.82 3.45
C VAL A 79 -6.69 -3.13 2.17
N PRO A 80 -6.25 -1.90 1.92
CA PRO A 80 -6.64 -1.22 0.69
C PRO A 80 -6.03 -1.87 -0.54
N GLY A 81 -6.66 -1.68 -1.67
CA GLY A 81 -6.11 -2.16 -2.94
C GLY A 81 -4.76 -1.53 -3.23
N HIS A 82 -3.87 -2.28 -3.79
CA HIS A 82 -2.51 -1.81 -4.06
C HIS A 82 -1.85 -2.63 -5.16
N TRP A 83 -0.76 -2.08 -5.69
CA TRP A 83 0.04 -2.79 -6.67
C TRP A 83 1.07 -3.64 -5.97
N GLN A 84 1.22 -4.86 -6.46
CA GLN A 84 2.13 -5.82 -5.88
C GLN A 84 3.08 -6.33 -6.96
N TRP A 85 4.37 -6.23 -6.70
CA TRP A 85 5.40 -6.70 -7.61
C TRP A 85 5.58 -8.20 -7.41
N ASN A 86 5.47 -8.96 -8.49
CA ASN A 86 5.61 -10.41 -8.40
C ASN A 86 6.96 -10.93 -8.89
N GLY A 87 7.90 -10.03 -9.14
CA GLY A 87 9.20 -10.40 -9.69
C GLY A 87 9.30 -10.17 -11.19
N VAL A 88 8.19 -10.01 -11.85
CA VAL A 88 8.12 -9.81 -13.29
C VAL A 88 7.33 -8.56 -13.63
N ARG A 89 6.21 -8.36 -13.01
CA ARG A 89 5.33 -7.23 -13.29
C ARG A 89 4.49 -6.90 -12.07
N TYR A 90 3.84 -5.75 -12.12
CA TYR A 90 2.88 -5.35 -11.10
C TYR A 90 1.53 -5.99 -11.36
N ILE A 91 0.93 -6.51 -10.28
CA ILE A 91 -0.39 -7.09 -10.30
C ILE A 91 -1.22 -6.33 -9.29
N TRP A 92 -2.44 -6.00 -9.65
CA TRP A 92 -3.35 -5.34 -8.73
C TRP A 92 -3.84 -6.33 -7.68
N ALA A 93 -3.62 -5.98 -6.41
CA ALA A 93 -4.16 -6.72 -5.28
C ALA A 93 -5.40 -5.98 -4.81
N PRO A 94 -6.60 -6.53 -4.98
CA PRO A 94 -7.82 -5.84 -4.59
C PRO A 94 -7.91 -5.62 -3.09
N ALA A 95 -8.67 -4.61 -2.69
CA ALA A 95 -8.93 -4.36 -1.29
C ALA A 95 -9.61 -5.57 -0.66
N HIS A 96 -9.22 -5.88 0.56
CA HIS A 96 -9.73 -7.07 1.24
C HIS A 96 -9.54 -6.99 2.74
N TRP A 97 -10.21 -7.86 3.46
CA TRP A 97 -10.04 -8.01 4.90
C TRP A 97 -8.97 -9.05 5.18
N GLY A 98 -8.21 -8.80 6.19
CA GLY A 98 -7.20 -9.76 6.61
C GLY A 98 -5.80 -9.40 6.31
#